data_94f1bbd4b9cb59520c7498cd30142466
#
_entry.id   94f1bbd4b9cb59520c7498cd30142466
#
_cell.length_a   1.000
_cell.length_b   1.000
_cell.length_c   1.000
_cell.angle_alpha   90.00
_cell.angle_beta   90.00
_cell.angle_gamma   90.00
#
_symmetry.space_group_name_H-M   'P 1'
#
loop_
_entity.id
_entity.type
_entity.pdbx_description
1 polymer ?
#
loop_
_entity_poly.entity_id
_entity_poly.type
_entity_poly.pdbx_seq_one_letter_code
_entity_poly.pdbx_strand_id
1 'polypeptide(L)'
;MTEYFEVIDRDGAARIGDLRLADSLTTPALLDDVLEEAGSLWSDEQAVPDGDESTLSVLPHRAFPAGTPAEVQAAFEPNYPDVAFPSAAVVSPETAADQGTDAYVLAGASGFTGHSAAFVEAITSTRESIPPDAGLYLPGIATPGNVATLAYIGADLFDTDRAVIRGTQGWYLTSDGEYRLDDLEELPCACEACQQRIETFDREDCVEHNVATLKAELRTVRNRIRQGRLRDYLEGQARHEQWLTATMRRLDDQYAYLEQRTPLVRKSEITAASAETLDRVEIQRFAERVTERYQCRFDTPLVLLPCSASKPYSDSQSHSQFQDAINFRAHVASMTSPIGVVPQELELTYPAQHYDSVVTGRWSATEVEFVADVLESYLEANDYPRVIAHIPEDYQAITERVEERLGETFEYTVTDHPTTDESLENLAATLAGEPKYRKRERQHNAIRAIADYQFGAGAGEAIFDDLQVESFHPKLRAKADNGEQLAAMVPEYGVLSLTLAGARRWIDSDVPTKRVEIDDFVPHGSVLAPGILDADESIRVGDEVVFEGPSALAVGRANMSGPEMAGSTRGIASDIRHVTER
;
A
#
# COMPACT_ATOMS: atom_id res chain seq x y z
N MET A 1 -0.15 19.38 -20.19
CA MET A 1 -1.28 18.82 -19.41
C MET A 1 -1.58 17.45 -19.99
N THR A 2 -1.61 16.41 -19.16
CA THR A 2 -1.96 15.04 -19.56
C THR A 2 -3.40 14.98 -20.02
N GLU A 3 -3.64 14.66 -21.29
CA GLU A 3 -5.00 14.58 -21.85
C GLU A 3 -5.44 13.15 -22.14
N TYR A 4 -4.47 12.25 -22.39
CA TYR A 4 -4.72 10.90 -22.88
C TYR A 4 -4.35 9.79 -21.89
N PHE A 5 -3.90 10.10 -20.67
CA PHE A 5 -3.67 9.10 -19.64
C PHE A 5 -4.46 9.40 -18.36
N GLU A 6 -5.10 8.39 -17.79
CA GLU A 6 -5.85 8.50 -16.53
C GLU A 6 -5.60 7.29 -15.63
N VAL A 7 -5.33 7.51 -14.34
CA VAL A 7 -5.18 6.44 -13.34
C VAL A 7 -6.55 6.10 -12.76
N ILE A 8 -6.93 4.81 -12.84
CA ILE A 8 -8.26 4.30 -12.43
C ILE A 8 -8.22 3.57 -11.09
N ASP A 9 -7.14 2.78 -10.84
CA ASP A 9 -7.03 1.93 -9.64
C ASP A 9 -5.56 1.79 -9.24
N ARG A 10 -5.31 1.39 -7.98
CA ARG A 10 -3.96 1.31 -7.39
C ARG A 10 -3.80 0.13 -6.45
N ASP A 11 -2.57 -0.40 -6.41
CA ASP A 11 -2.10 -1.32 -5.37
C ASP A 11 -0.65 -0.93 -5.00
N GLY A 12 -0.50 -0.02 -4.03
CA GLY A 12 0.78 0.61 -3.76
C GLY A 12 1.18 1.55 -4.90
N ALA A 13 2.43 1.46 -5.38
CA ALA A 13 2.89 2.23 -6.52
C ALA A 13 2.43 1.64 -7.87
N ALA A 14 1.97 0.39 -7.89
CA ALA A 14 1.37 -0.21 -9.08
C ALA A 14 -0.01 0.38 -9.38
N ARG A 15 -0.31 0.62 -10.66
CA ARG A 15 -1.53 1.31 -11.09
C ARG A 15 -2.22 0.58 -12.22
N ILE A 16 -3.53 0.69 -12.25
CA ILE A 16 -4.33 0.49 -13.45
C ILE A 16 -4.60 1.85 -14.06
N GLY A 17 -4.17 2.06 -15.27
CA GLY A 17 -4.45 3.27 -16.02
C GLY A 17 -5.22 2.97 -17.30
N ASP A 18 -5.69 4.03 -17.93
CA ASP A 18 -6.31 4.03 -19.24
C ASP A 18 -5.56 5.00 -20.15
N LEU A 19 -4.82 4.47 -21.10
CA LEU A 19 -4.25 5.26 -22.19
C LEU A 19 -5.31 5.39 -23.26
N ARG A 20 -5.87 6.59 -23.38
CA ARG A 20 -7.04 6.92 -24.21
C ARG A 20 -6.64 7.13 -25.67
N LEU A 21 -6.33 6.05 -26.33
CA LEU A 21 -6.17 6.00 -27.77
C LEU A 21 -7.55 5.78 -28.44
N ALA A 22 -7.61 5.78 -29.77
CA ALA A 22 -8.81 5.42 -30.53
C ALA A 22 -9.39 4.08 -30.05
N ASP A 23 -8.50 3.09 -29.82
CA ASP A 23 -8.79 1.87 -29.08
C ASP A 23 -8.08 1.98 -27.71
N SER A 24 -8.84 2.27 -26.67
CA SER A 24 -8.30 2.50 -25.33
C SER A 24 -7.48 1.33 -24.79
N LEU A 25 -6.30 1.61 -24.22
CA LEU A 25 -5.36 0.63 -23.73
C LEU A 25 -5.29 0.64 -22.20
N THR A 26 -5.75 -0.44 -21.55
CA THR A 26 -5.66 -0.59 -20.08
C THR A 26 -4.26 -1.00 -19.65
N THR A 27 -3.60 -0.17 -18.85
CA THR A 27 -2.25 -0.43 -18.32
C THR A 27 -2.27 -1.23 -17.00
N PRO A 28 -1.17 -1.90 -16.61
CA PRO A 28 0.10 -2.08 -17.32
C PRO A 28 -0.07 -2.81 -18.66
N ALA A 29 0.58 -2.32 -19.73
CA ALA A 29 0.33 -2.78 -21.10
C ALA A 29 1.59 -2.77 -21.98
N LEU A 30 1.50 -3.45 -23.13
CA LEU A 30 2.50 -3.42 -24.20
C LEU A 30 2.10 -2.37 -25.25
N LEU A 31 3.08 -1.66 -25.78
CA LEU A 31 2.89 -0.59 -26.76
C LEU A 31 3.21 -0.97 -28.21
N ASP A 32 3.71 -2.19 -28.46
CA ASP A 32 4.27 -2.60 -29.77
C ASP A 32 3.36 -2.25 -30.97
N ASP A 33 2.05 -2.38 -30.80
CA ASP A 33 1.07 -2.15 -31.87
C ASP A 33 0.58 -0.68 -31.96
N VAL A 34 0.93 0.16 -30.98
CA VAL A 34 0.36 1.52 -30.81
C VAL A 34 1.43 2.60 -30.53
N LEU A 35 2.71 2.26 -30.73
CA LEU A 35 3.82 3.21 -30.52
C LEU A 35 4.32 3.74 -31.85
N GLU A 36 4.47 5.07 -31.94
CA GLU A 36 5.16 5.74 -33.03
C GLU A 36 6.34 6.53 -32.47
N GLU A 37 7.55 6.35 -33.02
CA GLU A 37 8.75 7.02 -32.53
C GLU A 37 9.28 8.01 -33.57
N ALA A 38 9.36 9.30 -33.20
CA ALA A 38 9.90 10.35 -34.07
C ALA A 38 11.44 10.32 -34.20
N GLY A 39 12.09 9.46 -33.41
CA GLY A 39 13.54 9.29 -33.45
C GLY A 39 14.34 10.32 -32.64
N SER A 40 15.63 10.04 -32.49
CA SER A 40 16.55 10.86 -31.71
C SER A 40 16.93 12.14 -32.45
N LEU A 41 17.05 13.25 -31.71
CA LEU A 41 17.59 14.54 -32.20
C LEU A 41 19.06 14.46 -32.67
N TRP A 42 19.70 13.31 -32.59
CA TRP A 42 21.02 13.03 -33.18
C TRP A 42 20.92 12.53 -34.62
N SER A 43 19.73 12.19 -35.14
CA SER A 43 19.52 11.79 -36.53
C SER A 43 19.29 13.00 -37.42
N ASP A 44 19.61 12.86 -38.72
CA ASP A 44 19.45 13.94 -39.71
C ASP A 44 17.98 14.20 -40.09
N GLU A 45 17.11 13.24 -39.83
CA GLU A 45 15.67 13.33 -40.07
C GLU A 45 14.93 13.43 -38.74
N GLN A 46 14.45 14.62 -38.44
CA GLN A 46 13.68 14.88 -37.22
C GLN A 46 12.48 15.74 -37.58
N ALA A 47 11.31 15.17 -37.41
CA ALA A 47 10.07 15.92 -37.47
C ALA A 47 9.15 15.46 -36.34
N VAL A 48 8.41 16.40 -35.73
CA VAL A 48 7.26 16.04 -34.93
C VAL A 48 6.30 15.29 -35.85
N PRO A 49 5.86 14.07 -35.51
CA PRO A 49 4.95 13.32 -36.35
C PRO A 49 3.61 14.05 -36.49
N ASP A 50 2.92 13.87 -37.60
CA ASP A 50 1.51 14.22 -37.72
C ASP A 50 0.69 13.17 -36.96
N GLY A 51 0.79 13.17 -35.62
CA GLY A 51 0.15 12.19 -34.75
C GLY A 51 -1.36 12.32 -34.72
N ASP A 52 -2.01 11.22 -34.44
CA ASP A 52 -3.46 11.17 -34.20
C ASP A 52 -3.76 10.36 -32.92
N GLU A 53 -5.02 10.18 -32.60
CA GLU A 53 -5.43 9.44 -31.39
C GLU A 53 -5.25 7.91 -31.51
N SER A 54 -4.69 7.38 -32.59
CA SER A 54 -4.50 5.93 -32.79
C SER A 54 -3.22 5.41 -32.14
N THR A 55 -2.21 6.27 -31.97
CA THR A 55 -0.88 5.90 -31.46
C THR A 55 -0.39 6.84 -30.37
N LEU A 56 0.48 6.32 -29.49
CA LEU A 56 1.30 7.12 -28.59
C LEU A 56 2.58 7.53 -29.32
N SER A 57 2.76 8.82 -29.55
CA SER A 57 3.92 9.35 -30.29
C SER A 57 5.04 9.74 -29.34
N VAL A 58 6.19 9.06 -29.44
CA VAL A 58 7.43 9.48 -28.76
C VAL A 58 8.01 10.68 -29.51
N LEU A 59 8.02 11.83 -28.83
CA LEU A 59 8.45 13.09 -29.44
C LEU A 59 9.96 13.10 -29.72
N PRO A 60 10.46 13.96 -30.65
CA PRO A 60 11.88 14.07 -30.97
C PRO A 60 12.71 14.33 -29.71
N HIS A 61 13.69 13.48 -29.43
CA HIS A 61 14.38 13.44 -28.14
C HIS A 61 15.88 13.31 -28.26
N ARG A 62 16.58 13.53 -27.15
CA ARG A 62 18.00 13.19 -26.96
C ARG A 62 18.13 12.25 -25.78
N ALA A 63 18.42 10.99 -26.07
CA ALA A 63 18.79 10.03 -25.04
C ALA A 63 20.30 10.05 -24.82
N PHE A 64 20.73 10.05 -23.58
CA PHE A 64 22.12 10.00 -23.18
C PHE A 64 22.45 8.62 -22.60
N PRO A 65 23.70 8.12 -22.81
CA PRO A 65 24.14 6.93 -22.12
C PRO A 65 24.09 7.11 -20.60
N ALA A 66 23.83 6.03 -19.87
CA ALA A 66 23.87 6.03 -18.40
C ALA A 66 25.23 6.55 -17.90
N GLY A 67 25.21 7.41 -16.88
CA GLY A 67 26.40 8.05 -16.32
C GLY A 67 26.87 9.31 -17.06
N THR A 68 26.12 9.81 -18.05
CA THR A 68 26.38 11.14 -18.61
C THR A 68 26.14 12.21 -17.52
N PRO A 69 27.10 13.12 -17.25
CA PRO A 69 26.93 14.16 -16.24
C PRO A 69 25.67 15.00 -16.47
N ALA A 70 24.94 15.31 -15.40
CA ALA A 70 23.70 16.10 -15.46
C ALA A 70 23.86 17.46 -16.16
N GLU A 71 25.02 18.12 -15.98
CA GLU A 71 25.36 19.39 -16.64
C GLU A 71 25.42 19.26 -18.16
N VAL A 72 25.90 18.11 -18.68
CA VAL A 72 25.93 17.81 -20.10
C VAL A 72 24.52 17.54 -20.62
N GLN A 73 23.74 16.76 -19.89
CA GLN A 73 22.35 16.48 -20.27
C GLN A 73 21.52 17.78 -20.33
N ALA A 74 21.60 18.61 -19.30
CA ALA A 74 20.94 19.93 -19.24
C ALA A 74 21.35 20.88 -20.38
N ALA A 75 22.62 20.86 -20.79
CA ALA A 75 23.10 21.71 -21.90
C ALA A 75 22.48 21.33 -23.27
N PHE A 76 21.92 20.13 -23.39
CA PHE A 76 21.35 19.60 -24.62
C PHE A 76 19.88 19.15 -24.40
N GLU A 77 19.25 19.63 -23.35
CA GLU A 77 17.87 19.29 -23.03
C GLU A 77 16.93 19.67 -24.19
N PRO A 78 16.10 18.74 -24.68
CA PRO A 78 15.16 19.04 -25.74
C PRO A 78 13.99 19.88 -25.18
N ASN A 79 13.52 20.80 -26.00
CA ASN A 79 12.26 21.49 -25.70
C ASN A 79 11.14 20.74 -26.43
N TYR A 80 10.31 20.04 -25.67
CA TYR A 80 9.20 19.28 -26.24
C TYR A 80 8.09 20.23 -26.69
N PRO A 81 7.58 20.06 -27.94
CA PRO A 81 6.46 20.85 -28.44
C PRO A 81 5.17 20.46 -27.75
N ASP A 82 4.29 21.41 -27.55
CA ASP A 82 2.89 21.17 -27.17
C ASP A 82 2.14 20.61 -28.39
N VAL A 83 1.56 19.41 -28.24
CA VAL A 83 0.86 18.68 -29.31
C VAL A 83 -0.53 18.28 -28.85
N ALA A 84 -1.47 18.15 -29.80
CA ALA A 84 -2.86 17.82 -29.51
C ALA A 84 -3.20 16.33 -29.81
N PHE A 85 -2.24 15.45 -29.56
CA PHE A 85 -2.38 13.99 -29.73
C PHE A 85 -1.58 13.27 -28.63
N PRO A 86 -1.85 11.97 -28.35
CA PRO A 86 -1.14 11.21 -27.32
C PRO A 86 0.36 11.24 -27.51
N SER A 87 1.09 11.71 -26.51
CA SER A 87 2.53 11.98 -26.65
C SER A 87 3.34 11.50 -25.45
N ALA A 88 4.61 11.19 -25.72
CA ALA A 88 5.57 10.79 -24.71
C ALA A 88 6.90 11.55 -24.85
N ALA A 89 7.44 12.02 -23.70
CA ALA A 89 8.76 12.62 -23.60
C ALA A 89 9.79 11.58 -23.14
N VAL A 90 11.02 11.63 -23.69
CA VAL A 90 12.12 10.79 -23.25
C VAL A 90 12.94 11.53 -22.20
N VAL A 91 13.06 10.94 -21.03
CA VAL A 91 13.76 11.50 -19.86
C VAL A 91 14.81 10.53 -19.31
N SER A 92 15.78 11.06 -18.58
CA SER A 92 16.63 10.29 -17.66
C SER A 92 16.22 10.61 -16.22
N PRO A 93 16.72 9.87 -15.21
CA PRO A 93 16.45 10.21 -13.81
C PRO A 93 16.84 11.64 -13.44
N GLU A 94 17.89 12.18 -14.08
CA GLU A 94 18.41 13.53 -13.84
C GLU A 94 17.66 14.64 -14.60
N THR A 95 16.96 14.29 -15.68
CA THR A 95 16.20 15.25 -16.50
C THR A 95 14.69 15.08 -16.40
N ALA A 96 14.25 14.18 -15.54
CA ALA A 96 12.83 13.94 -15.31
C ALA A 96 12.17 15.18 -14.70
N ALA A 97 11.15 15.69 -15.38
CA ALA A 97 10.33 16.81 -14.98
C ALA A 97 9.02 16.80 -15.75
N ASP A 98 8.06 17.63 -15.38
CA ASP A 98 6.83 17.81 -16.16
C ASP A 98 7.17 18.44 -17.53
N GLN A 99 6.95 17.69 -18.58
CA GLN A 99 7.12 18.09 -19.98
C GLN A 99 5.78 18.32 -20.69
N GLY A 100 4.66 18.20 -19.97
CA GLY A 100 3.32 18.36 -20.53
C GLY A 100 2.83 17.20 -21.40
N THR A 101 3.49 16.03 -21.34
CA THR A 101 3.16 14.84 -22.14
C THR A 101 2.37 13.80 -21.33
N ASP A 102 1.69 12.87 -22.00
CA ASP A 102 0.84 11.84 -21.39
C ASP A 102 1.63 10.68 -20.81
N ALA A 103 2.83 10.45 -21.34
CA ALA A 103 3.74 9.42 -20.86
C ALA A 103 5.19 9.89 -20.91
N TYR A 104 6.03 9.18 -20.16
CA TYR A 104 7.47 9.42 -20.06
C TYR A 104 8.23 8.14 -20.32
N VAL A 105 9.18 8.19 -21.23
CA VAL A 105 10.07 7.08 -21.57
C VAL A 105 11.35 7.22 -20.76
N LEU A 106 11.64 6.26 -19.88
CA LEU A 106 12.88 6.26 -19.11
C LEU A 106 14.04 5.76 -20.00
N ALA A 107 14.85 6.68 -20.46
CA ALA A 107 16.02 6.39 -21.27
C ALA A 107 17.01 5.49 -20.54
N GLY A 108 17.50 4.45 -21.21
CA GLY A 108 18.52 3.55 -20.69
C GLY A 108 18.04 2.62 -19.57
N ALA A 109 16.75 2.44 -19.38
CA ALA A 109 16.17 1.54 -18.36
C ALA A 109 16.78 0.13 -18.39
N SER A 110 17.01 -0.42 -19.57
CA SER A 110 17.67 -1.73 -19.76
C SER A 110 19.10 -1.79 -19.20
N GLY A 111 19.80 -0.65 -19.13
CA GLY A 111 21.17 -0.55 -18.59
C GLY A 111 21.25 -0.71 -17.07
N PHE A 112 20.13 -0.53 -16.35
CA PHE A 112 20.06 -0.72 -14.90
C PHE A 112 19.69 -2.16 -14.51
N THR A 113 19.32 -3.01 -15.46
CA THR A 113 18.94 -4.42 -15.19
C THR A 113 20.10 -5.16 -14.51
N GLY A 114 19.81 -5.86 -13.41
CA GLY A 114 20.82 -6.54 -12.60
C GLY A 114 21.50 -5.67 -11.53
N HIS A 115 21.30 -4.36 -11.53
CA HIS A 115 21.82 -3.41 -10.55
C HIS A 115 20.67 -2.84 -9.69
N SER A 116 20.14 -3.64 -8.77
CA SER A 116 18.90 -3.35 -8.03
C SER A 116 18.85 -1.98 -7.37
N ALA A 117 19.96 -1.49 -6.78
CA ALA A 117 19.97 -0.18 -6.11
C ALA A 117 19.80 0.97 -7.12
N ALA A 118 20.61 1.00 -8.18
CA ALA A 118 20.51 2.02 -9.22
C ALA A 118 19.18 1.94 -9.99
N PHE A 119 18.65 0.72 -10.16
CA PHE A 119 17.38 0.49 -10.81
C PHE A 119 16.20 1.08 -10.02
N VAL A 120 16.15 0.80 -8.71
CA VAL A 120 15.10 1.34 -7.83
C VAL A 120 15.20 2.87 -7.78
N GLU A 121 16.40 3.42 -7.55
CA GLU A 121 16.62 4.86 -7.50
C GLU A 121 16.21 5.55 -8.81
N ALA A 122 16.59 5.00 -9.97
CA ALA A 122 16.24 5.59 -11.26
C ALA A 122 14.72 5.65 -11.48
N ILE A 123 13.98 4.60 -11.13
CA ILE A 123 12.52 4.58 -11.35
C ILE A 123 11.81 5.45 -10.32
N THR A 124 12.16 5.34 -9.04
CA THR A 124 11.46 6.10 -7.98
C THR A 124 11.69 7.60 -8.14
N SER A 125 12.94 8.06 -8.41
CA SER A 125 13.23 9.46 -8.65
C SER A 125 12.55 10.00 -9.91
N THR A 126 12.53 9.23 -11.00
CA THR A 126 11.76 9.60 -12.21
C THR A 126 10.27 9.73 -11.88
N ARG A 127 9.70 8.76 -11.16
CA ARG A 127 8.28 8.73 -10.81
C ARG A 127 7.86 9.88 -9.90
N GLU A 128 8.75 10.35 -9.03
CA GLU A 128 8.54 11.50 -8.16
C GLU A 128 8.66 12.84 -8.90
N SER A 129 9.38 12.86 -10.03
CA SER A 129 9.66 14.09 -10.79
C SER A 129 8.67 14.36 -11.92
N ILE A 130 7.98 13.32 -12.43
CA ILE A 130 6.97 13.45 -13.50
C ILE A 130 5.55 13.57 -12.92
N PRO A 131 4.57 14.10 -13.67
CA PRO A 131 3.19 14.21 -13.20
C PRO A 131 2.63 12.87 -12.71
N PRO A 132 1.87 12.88 -11.60
CA PRO A 132 1.33 11.64 -11.01
C PRO A 132 0.30 10.93 -11.91
N ASP A 133 -0.35 11.65 -12.80
CA ASP A 133 -1.33 11.16 -13.77
C ASP A 133 -0.72 10.87 -15.16
N ALA A 134 0.62 10.83 -15.30
CA ALA A 134 1.30 10.42 -16.53
C ALA A 134 1.76 8.95 -16.47
N GLY A 135 1.82 8.29 -17.65
CA GLY A 135 2.34 6.92 -17.79
C GLY A 135 3.87 6.88 -17.74
N LEU A 136 4.46 5.81 -17.17
CA LEU A 136 5.91 5.55 -17.22
C LEU A 136 6.20 4.34 -18.09
N TYR A 137 6.95 4.55 -19.16
CA TYR A 137 7.37 3.50 -20.11
C TYR A 137 8.82 3.08 -19.88
N LEU A 138 9.02 1.78 -19.72
CA LEU A 138 10.33 1.15 -19.59
C LEU A 138 10.64 0.30 -20.83
N PRO A 139 11.37 0.84 -21.84
CA PRO A 139 11.64 0.12 -23.08
C PRO A 139 12.68 -1.00 -22.92
N GLY A 140 12.46 -2.11 -23.66
CA GLY A 140 13.44 -3.18 -23.86
C GLY A 140 13.79 -4.00 -22.62
N ILE A 141 12.96 -4.00 -21.57
CA ILE A 141 13.28 -4.65 -20.30
C ILE A 141 12.30 -5.76 -19.89
N ALA A 142 11.04 -5.68 -20.30
CA ALA A 142 9.98 -6.54 -19.81
C ALA A 142 10.14 -8.00 -20.24
N THR A 143 9.98 -8.90 -19.27
CA THR A 143 9.86 -10.35 -19.46
C THR A 143 8.71 -10.86 -18.60
N PRO A 144 8.17 -12.08 -18.85
CA PRO A 144 7.17 -12.64 -17.95
C PRO A 144 7.65 -12.73 -16.49
N GLY A 145 8.95 -13.00 -16.28
CA GLY A 145 9.51 -13.15 -14.95
C GLY A 145 9.69 -11.84 -14.15
N ASN A 146 9.76 -10.68 -14.82
CA ASN A 146 10.05 -9.41 -14.13
C ASN A 146 8.92 -8.37 -14.19
N VAL A 147 7.99 -8.47 -15.14
CA VAL A 147 7.00 -7.40 -15.38
C VAL A 147 6.12 -7.10 -14.18
N ALA A 148 5.87 -8.06 -13.31
CA ALA A 148 5.13 -7.84 -12.06
C ALA A 148 5.90 -6.92 -11.10
N THR A 149 7.22 -7.12 -10.96
CA THR A 149 8.10 -6.25 -10.17
C THR A 149 8.21 -4.85 -10.78
N LEU A 150 8.31 -4.76 -12.12
CA LEU A 150 8.34 -3.48 -12.84
C LEU A 150 7.06 -2.67 -12.64
N ALA A 151 5.91 -3.33 -12.70
CA ALA A 151 4.63 -2.68 -12.41
C ALA A 151 4.52 -2.25 -10.94
N TYR A 152 5.01 -3.08 -10.00
CA TYR A 152 4.94 -2.78 -8.57
C TYR A 152 5.78 -1.56 -8.18
N ILE A 153 6.91 -1.31 -8.85
CA ILE A 153 7.73 -0.12 -8.60
C ILE A 153 7.13 1.17 -9.21
N GLY A 154 6.10 1.06 -10.10
CA GLY A 154 5.36 2.19 -10.65
C GLY A 154 5.48 2.38 -12.17
N ALA A 155 5.93 1.36 -12.92
CA ALA A 155 5.92 1.40 -14.39
C ALA A 155 4.57 0.95 -14.95
N ASP A 156 4.14 1.58 -16.04
CA ASP A 156 2.81 1.38 -16.63
C ASP A 156 2.87 0.75 -18.03
N LEU A 157 3.93 1.05 -18.79
CA LEU A 157 4.03 0.78 -20.21
C LEU A 157 5.31 0.01 -20.53
N PHE A 158 5.22 -0.95 -21.41
CA PHE A 158 6.28 -1.89 -21.77
C PHE A 158 6.23 -2.21 -23.27
N ASP A 159 7.21 -2.99 -23.75
CA ASP A 159 7.28 -3.58 -25.08
C ASP A 159 7.62 -5.08 -25.03
N THR A 160 7.63 -5.73 -26.19
CA THR A 160 8.00 -7.14 -26.31
C THR A 160 9.47 -7.38 -26.65
N ASP A 161 10.27 -6.35 -26.88
CA ASP A 161 11.63 -6.44 -27.41
C ASP A 161 12.51 -7.44 -26.62
N ARG A 162 12.49 -7.36 -25.30
CA ARG A 162 13.28 -8.28 -24.48
C ARG A 162 12.83 -9.72 -24.62
N ALA A 163 11.52 -9.97 -24.66
CA ALA A 163 10.95 -11.30 -24.82
C ALA A 163 11.30 -11.89 -26.21
N VAL A 164 11.22 -11.07 -27.26
CA VAL A 164 11.60 -11.42 -28.64
C VAL A 164 13.09 -11.75 -28.74
N ILE A 165 13.96 -10.86 -28.24
CA ILE A 165 15.42 -11.07 -28.24
C ILE A 165 15.79 -12.37 -27.50
N ARG A 166 15.20 -12.63 -26.35
CA ARG A 166 15.46 -13.85 -25.58
C ARG A 166 14.99 -15.11 -26.33
N GLY A 167 13.80 -15.07 -26.94
CA GLY A 167 13.28 -16.18 -27.77
C GLY A 167 14.17 -16.50 -28.97
N THR A 168 14.62 -15.47 -29.71
CA THR A 168 15.56 -15.59 -30.82
C THR A 168 16.90 -16.21 -30.39
N GLN A 169 17.32 -15.96 -29.13
CA GLN A 169 18.52 -16.58 -28.55
C GLN A 169 18.27 -18.01 -28.03
N GLY A 170 17.04 -18.53 -28.12
CA GLY A 170 16.66 -19.84 -27.61
C GLY A 170 16.45 -19.89 -26.10
N TRP A 171 15.97 -18.78 -25.51
CA TRP A 171 15.53 -18.75 -24.13
C TRP A 171 14.00 -18.79 -24.05
N TYR A 172 13.50 -19.84 -23.46
CA TYR A 172 12.08 -20.05 -23.17
C TYR A 172 11.75 -19.41 -21.81
N LEU A 173 10.88 -18.40 -21.81
CA LEU A 173 10.58 -17.58 -20.65
C LEU A 173 9.27 -18.00 -19.98
N THR A 174 9.27 -18.07 -18.65
CA THR A 174 8.08 -18.28 -17.82
C THR A 174 7.96 -17.15 -16.78
N SER A 175 6.85 -17.10 -16.03
CA SER A 175 6.67 -16.14 -14.94
C SER A 175 7.59 -16.38 -13.75
N ASP A 176 8.20 -17.56 -13.64
CA ASP A 176 9.00 -18.02 -12.50
C ASP A 176 10.39 -18.54 -12.91
N GLY A 177 10.83 -18.26 -14.14
CA GLY A 177 12.17 -18.64 -14.58
C GLY A 177 12.39 -18.49 -16.08
N GLU A 178 13.59 -18.89 -16.50
CA GLU A 178 13.96 -18.99 -17.92
C GLU A 178 14.75 -20.27 -18.17
N TYR A 179 14.53 -20.89 -19.29
CA TYR A 179 15.12 -22.18 -19.68
C TYR A 179 15.79 -22.06 -21.04
N ARG A 180 16.92 -22.79 -21.20
CA ARG A 180 17.45 -22.99 -22.56
C ARG A 180 16.52 -23.93 -23.31
N LEU A 181 16.14 -23.56 -24.51
CA LEU A 181 15.31 -24.41 -25.36
C LEU A 181 15.92 -25.80 -25.57
N ASP A 182 17.24 -25.85 -25.75
CA ASP A 182 17.98 -27.09 -25.96
C ASP A 182 17.99 -28.04 -24.73
N ASP A 183 17.66 -27.53 -23.54
CA ASP A 183 17.65 -28.27 -22.28
C ASP A 183 16.23 -28.73 -21.88
N LEU A 184 15.19 -28.33 -22.62
CA LEU A 184 13.81 -28.72 -22.35
C LEU A 184 13.49 -30.11 -22.91
N GLU A 185 12.92 -30.97 -22.11
CA GLU A 185 12.40 -32.28 -22.52
C GLU A 185 10.90 -32.22 -22.92
N GLU A 186 10.17 -31.23 -22.40
CA GLU A 186 8.76 -30.96 -22.69
C GLU A 186 8.44 -29.46 -22.61
N LEU A 187 7.36 -29.04 -23.25
CA LEU A 187 6.88 -27.64 -23.22
C LEU A 187 5.90 -27.45 -22.07
N PRO A 188 6.27 -26.70 -20.98
CA PRO A 188 5.42 -26.58 -19.78
C PRO A 188 4.25 -25.61 -19.92
N CYS A 189 4.09 -24.94 -21.07
CA CYS A 189 3.04 -23.95 -21.33
C CYS A 189 1.94 -24.49 -22.23
N ALA A 190 0.72 -23.96 -22.08
CA ALA A 190 -0.45 -24.31 -22.89
C ALA A 190 -0.83 -23.22 -23.93
N CYS A 191 0.06 -22.28 -24.24
CA CYS A 191 -0.19 -21.30 -25.32
C CYS A 191 -0.21 -21.97 -26.71
N GLU A 192 -0.66 -21.25 -27.71
CA GLU A 192 -0.83 -21.79 -29.07
C GLU A 192 0.49 -22.34 -29.64
N ALA A 193 1.58 -21.59 -29.51
CA ALA A 193 2.90 -22.02 -29.96
C ALA A 193 3.36 -23.33 -29.29
N CYS A 194 2.95 -23.61 -28.06
CA CYS A 194 3.32 -24.81 -27.30
C CYS A 194 2.38 -26.02 -27.56
N GLN A 195 1.37 -25.92 -28.41
CA GLN A 195 0.48 -27.04 -28.78
C GLN A 195 1.12 -28.01 -29.78
N GLN A 196 2.42 -28.20 -29.69
CA GLN A 196 3.19 -29.08 -30.56
C GLN A 196 4.21 -29.88 -29.75
N ARG A 197 4.94 -30.76 -30.43
CA ARG A 197 6.00 -31.58 -29.82
C ARG A 197 7.28 -30.77 -29.69
N ILE A 198 8.07 -31.03 -28.66
CA ILE A 198 9.34 -30.33 -28.42
C ILE A 198 10.31 -30.47 -29.59
N GLU A 199 10.30 -31.61 -30.29
CA GLU A 199 11.19 -31.86 -31.43
C GLU A 199 10.90 -30.97 -32.64
N THR A 200 9.72 -30.36 -32.71
CA THR A 200 9.30 -29.46 -33.80
C THR A 200 9.28 -27.99 -33.37
N PHE A 201 9.46 -27.74 -32.08
CA PHE A 201 9.44 -26.40 -31.51
C PHE A 201 10.79 -25.70 -31.75
N ASP A 202 10.77 -24.62 -32.49
CA ASP A 202 11.97 -23.88 -32.83
C ASP A 202 12.07 -22.50 -32.11
N ARG A 203 13.00 -21.66 -32.57
CA ARG A 203 13.22 -20.33 -31.95
C ARG A 203 12.13 -19.32 -32.30
N GLU A 204 11.47 -19.48 -33.45
CA GLU A 204 10.35 -18.64 -33.84
C GLU A 204 9.13 -18.94 -32.96
N ASP A 205 8.84 -20.22 -32.73
CA ASP A 205 7.84 -20.67 -31.77
C ASP A 205 8.18 -20.20 -30.33
N CYS A 206 9.46 -20.17 -29.97
CA CYS A 206 9.93 -19.68 -28.68
C CYS A 206 9.69 -18.18 -28.52
N VAL A 207 9.84 -17.38 -29.57
CA VAL A 207 9.48 -15.95 -29.55
C VAL A 207 7.97 -15.78 -29.36
N GLU A 208 7.15 -16.51 -30.12
CA GLU A 208 5.68 -16.46 -29.99
C GLU A 208 5.23 -16.85 -28.58
N HIS A 209 5.81 -17.93 -28.04
CA HIS A 209 5.56 -18.33 -26.66
C HIS A 209 5.92 -17.23 -25.65
N ASN A 210 7.11 -16.65 -25.74
CA ASN A 210 7.58 -15.63 -24.81
C ASN A 210 6.66 -14.39 -24.80
N VAL A 211 6.24 -13.94 -25.98
CA VAL A 211 5.29 -12.82 -26.14
C VAL A 211 3.92 -13.18 -25.57
N ALA A 212 3.41 -14.39 -25.87
CA ALA A 212 2.13 -14.86 -25.34
C ALA A 212 2.15 -14.95 -23.80
N THR A 213 3.25 -15.43 -23.23
CA THR A 213 3.42 -15.55 -21.77
C THR A 213 3.53 -14.17 -21.11
N LEU A 214 4.25 -13.22 -21.71
CA LEU A 214 4.32 -11.83 -21.23
C LEU A 214 2.93 -11.15 -21.24
N LYS A 215 2.16 -11.34 -22.31
CA LYS A 215 0.77 -10.86 -22.41
C LYS A 215 -0.14 -11.50 -21.33
N ALA A 216 0.05 -12.77 -21.03
CA ALA A 216 -0.69 -13.48 -19.98
C ALA A 216 -0.32 -12.95 -18.59
N GLU A 217 0.97 -12.73 -18.34
CA GLU A 217 1.46 -12.20 -17.06
C GLU A 217 0.95 -10.77 -16.78
N LEU A 218 0.93 -9.90 -17.78
CA LEU A 218 0.33 -8.56 -17.63
C LEU A 218 -1.16 -8.61 -17.24
N ARG A 219 -1.92 -9.61 -17.75
CA ARG A 219 -3.31 -9.81 -17.30
C ARG A 219 -3.36 -10.26 -15.84
N THR A 220 -2.43 -11.12 -15.42
CA THR A 220 -2.28 -11.54 -14.01
C THR A 220 -1.97 -10.33 -13.13
N VAL A 221 -1.00 -9.51 -13.50
CA VAL A 221 -0.61 -8.27 -12.80
C VAL A 221 -1.81 -7.34 -12.63
N ARG A 222 -2.54 -7.02 -13.71
CA ARG A 222 -3.74 -6.17 -13.62
C ARG A 222 -4.81 -6.75 -12.70
N ASN A 223 -5.04 -8.06 -12.72
CA ASN A 223 -5.99 -8.70 -11.80
C ASN A 223 -5.51 -8.61 -10.35
N ARG A 224 -4.21 -8.79 -10.09
CA ARG A 224 -3.63 -8.66 -8.75
C ARG A 224 -3.71 -7.23 -8.21
N ILE A 225 -3.48 -6.22 -9.04
CA ILE A 225 -3.68 -4.80 -8.68
C ILE A 225 -5.14 -4.56 -8.27
N ARG A 226 -6.13 -4.97 -9.10
CA ARG A 226 -7.56 -4.79 -8.79
C ARG A 226 -8.00 -5.50 -7.51
N GLN A 227 -7.32 -6.59 -7.16
CA GLN A 227 -7.56 -7.32 -5.92
C GLN A 227 -6.82 -6.72 -4.71
N GLY A 228 -5.89 -5.77 -4.90
CA GLY A 228 -4.99 -5.28 -3.86
C GLY A 228 -4.05 -6.38 -3.33
N ARG A 229 -3.60 -7.29 -4.19
CA ARG A 229 -2.80 -8.48 -3.84
C ARG A 229 -1.55 -8.67 -4.70
N LEU A 230 -1.08 -7.60 -5.33
CA LEU A 230 0.13 -7.69 -6.15
C LEU A 230 1.36 -7.99 -5.28
N ARG A 231 1.45 -7.40 -4.09
CA ARG A 231 2.55 -7.66 -3.16
C ARG A 231 2.59 -9.11 -2.70
N ASP A 232 1.44 -9.73 -2.38
CA ASP A 232 1.36 -11.15 -2.03
C ASP A 232 1.91 -12.05 -3.14
N TYR A 233 1.62 -11.69 -4.40
CA TYR A 233 2.12 -12.40 -5.57
C TYR A 233 3.63 -12.26 -5.70
N LEU A 234 4.15 -11.05 -5.53
CA LEU A 234 5.58 -10.75 -5.68
C LEU A 234 6.45 -11.41 -4.62
N GLU A 235 6.02 -11.51 -3.38
CA GLU A 235 6.77 -12.17 -2.30
C GLU A 235 7.10 -13.64 -2.62
N GLY A 236 6.29 -14.30 -3.46
CA GLY A 236 6.58 -15.62 -4.00
C GLY A 236 7.34 -15.56 -5.34
N GLN A 237 6.82 -14.81 -6.29
CA GLN A 237 7.25 -14.80 -7.68
C GLN A 237 8.67 -14.24 -7.87
N ALA A 238 9.05 -13.15 -7.19
CA ALA A 238 10.37 -12.53 -7.34
C ALA A 238 11.55 -13.41 -6.87
N ARG A 239 11.30 -14.53 -6.18
CA ARG A 239 12.34 -15.41 -5.63
C ARG A 239 13.07 -16.27 -6.64
N HIS A 240 12.55 -16.39 -7.87
CA HIS A 240 13.20 -17.17 -8.92
C HIS A 240 14.48 -16.49 -9.45
N GLU A 241 14.67 -15.19 -9.20
CA GLU A 241 15.84 -14.45 -9.65
C GLU A 241 16.39 -13.53 -8.55
N GLN A 242 17.73 -13.54 -8.35
CA GLN A 242 18.38 -12.80 -7.28
C GLN A 242 18.16 -11.29 -7.36
N TRP A 243 18.27 -10.73 -8.57
CA TRP A 243 18.15 -9.29 -8.72
C TRP A 243 16.71 -8.79 -8.49
N LEU A 244 15.68 -9.58 -8.77
CA LEU A 244 14.28 -9.26 -8.46
C LEU A 244 14.04 -9.26 -6.96
N THR A 245 14.53 -10.28 -6.24
CA THR A 245 14.48 -10.30 -4.78
C THR A 245 15.21 -9.10 -4.18
N ALA A 246 16.41 -8.77 -4.71
CA ALA A 246 17.17 -7.61 -4.25
C ALA A 246 16.46 -6.29 -4.58
N THR A 247 15.81 -6.20 -5.75
CA THR A 247 15.01 -5.03 -6.13
C THR A 247 13.82 -4.83 -5.20
N MET A 248 13.11 -5.90 -4.86
CA MET A 248 11.99 -5.84 -3.91
C MET A 248 12.43 -5.34 -2.54
N ARG A 249 13.53 -5.88 -1.98
CA ARG A 249 14.10 -5.43 -0.69
C ARG A 249 14.58 -3.98 -0.74
N ARG A 250 15.22 -3.57 -1.85
CA ARG A 250 15.64 -2.17 -2.03
C ARG A 250 14.46 -1.21 -2.17
N LEU A 251 13.35 -1.69 -2.72
CA LEU A 251 12.13 -0.91 -2.79
C LEU A 251 11.48 -0.78 -1.40
N ASP A 252 11.52 -1.83 -0.58
CA ASP A 252 11.06 -1.78 0.83
C ASP A 252 11.86 -0.73 1.64
N ASP A 253 13.17 -0.57 1.37
CA ASP A 253 14.00 0.52 1.92
C ASP A 253 13.49 1.93 1.53
N GLN A 254 12.67 2.06 0.47
CA GLN A 254 12.06 3.31 0.02
C GLN A 254 10.68 3.54 0.69
N TYR A 255 10.63 3.43 2.01
CA TYR A 255 9.37 3.50 2.77
C TYR A 255 8.53 4.73 2.45
N ALA A 256 9.12 5.93 2.38
CA ALA A 256 8.39 7.17 2.08
C ALA A 256 7.70 7.14 0.71
N TYR A 257 8.40 6.61 -0.32
CA TYR A 257 7.86 6.44 -1.67
C TYR A 257 6.66 5.48 -1.69
N LEU A 258 6.79 4.34 -1.03
CA LEU A 258 5.72 3.33 -0.96
C LEU A 258 4.58 3.79 -0.06
N GLU A 259 4.88 4.41 1.10
CA GLU A 259 3.90 4.84 2.08
C GLU A 259 2.93 5.86 1.49
N GLN A 260 3.43 6.84 0.74
CA GLN A 260 2.62 7.85 0.06
C GLN A 260 1.61 7.24 -0.91
N ARG A 261 1.96 6.10 -1.53
CA ARG A 261 1.18 5.44 -2.59
C ARG A 261 0.33 4.27 -2.09
N THR A 262 0.60 3.79 -0.87
CA THR A 262 -0.14 2.65 -0.30
C THR A 262 -1.42 3.12 0.40
N PRO A 263 -2.60 2.61 -0.02
CA PRO A 263 -3.86 2.92 0.64
C PRO A 263 -3.86 2.60 2.14
N LEU A 264 -4.61 3.38 2.92
CA LEU A 264 -4.74 3.14 4.37
C LEU A 264 -5.52 1.89 4.71
N VAL A 265 -6.44 1.50 3.84
CA VAL A 265 -7.33 0.37 4.04
C VAL A 265 -7.56 -0.37 2.72
N ARG A 266 -7.67 -1.69 2.80
CA ARG A 266 -7.97 -2.57 1.67
C ARG A 266 -9.01 -3.60 2.07
N LYS A 267 -9.70 -4.17 1.08
CA LYS A 267 -10.63 -5.30 1.28
C LYS A 267 -9.92 -6.65 1.33
N SER A 268 -8.74 -6.72 0.69
CA SER A 268 -7.94 -7.95 0.63
C SER A 268 -7.25 -8.24 1.95
N GLU A 269 -7.13 -9.51 2.27
CA GLU A 269 -6.27 -9.99 3.35
C GLU A 269 -4.80 -10.01 2.89
N ILE A 270 -3.90 -9.68 3.79
CA ILE A 270 -2.45 -9.83 3.62
C ILE A 270 -2.08 -11.29 3.83
N THR A 271 -1.41 -11.92 2.88
CA THR A 271 -0.86 -13.27 3.05
C THR A 271 0.55 -13.17 3.64
N ALA A 272 0.69 -13.37 4.94
CA ALA A 272 1.97 -13.33 5.63
C ALA A 272 2.67 -14.69 5.53
N ALA A 273 3.44 -14.90 4.46
CA ALA A 273 4.10 -16.16 4.16
C ALA A 273 5.63 -16.06 4.10
N SER A 274 6.20 -14.87 4.25
CA SER A 274 7.64 -14.62 4.15
C SER A 274 8.10 -13.57 5.17
N ALA A 275 9.42 -13.48 5.40
CA ALA A 275 9.98 -12.46 6.29
C ALA A 275 9.79 -11.04 5.73
N GLU A 276 9.78 -10.89 4.40
CA GLU A 276 9.56 -9.61 3.72
C GLU A 276 8.15 -9.05 3.94
N THR A 277 7.22 -9.85 4.46
CA THR A 277 5.89 -9.36 4.87
C THR A 277 6.00 -8.33 6.00
N LEU A 278 7.00 -8.45 6.89
CA LEU A 278 7.21 -7.49 7.97
C LEU A 278 7.56 -6.09 7.45
N ASP A 279 8.22 -5.99 6.28
CA ASP A 279 8.65 -4.73 5.67
C ASP A 279 7.53 -4.04 4.88
N ARG A 280 6.32 -4.63 4.82
CA ARG A 280 5.18 -4.02 4.11
C ARG A 280 4.74 -2.73 4.80
N VAL A 281 4.40 -1.75 3.99
CA VAL A 281 3.92 -0.43 4.48
C VAL A 281 2.73 -0.57 5.42
N GLU A 282 1.79 -1.45 5.13
CA GLU A 282 0.60 -1.66 5.96
C GLU A 282 0.95 -2.13 7.38
N ILE A 283 1.97 -2.98 7.48
CA ILE A 283 2.48 -3.52 8.75
C ILE A 283 3.25 -2.45 9.51
N GLN A 284 4.22 -1.83 8.86
CA GLN A 284 5.06 -0.77 9.47
C GLN A 284 4.21 0.43 9.92
N ARG A 285 3.27 0.88 9.08
CA ARG A 285 2.34 1.96 9.41
C ARG A 285 1.44 1.62 10.60
N PHE A 286 0.98 0.37 10.71
CA PHE A 286 0.19 -0.06 11.88
C PHE A 286 1.02 -0.03 13.15
N ALA A 287 2.23 -0.59 13.12
CA ALA A 287 3.17 -0.60 14.23
C ALA A 287 3.52 0.82 14.69
N GLU A 288 3.91 1.72 13.76
CA GLU A 288 4.17 3.14 14.02
C GLU A 288 2.97 3.81 14.70
N ARG A 289 1.76 3.66 14.16
CA ARG A 289 0.58 4.32 14.72
C ARG A 289 0.15 3.79 16.08
N VAL A 290 0.35 2.50 16.33
CA VAL A 290 0.06 1.89 17.65
C VAL A 290 1.06 2.35 18.71
N THR A 291 2.30 2.62 18.34
CA THR A 291 3.34 3.06 19.28
C THR A 291 3.42 4.58 19.45
N GLU A 292 3.08 5.37 18.40
CA GLU A 292 3.25 6.83 18.44
C GLU A 292 1.94 7.61 18.63
N ARG A 293 0.80 7.04 18.22
CA ARG A 293 -0.48 7.76 18.23
C ARG A 293 -1.49 7.22 19.23
N TYR A 294 -1.55 5.89 19.37
CA TYR A 294 -2.48 5.25 20.30
C TYR A 294 -2.17 5.64 21.74
N GLN A 295 -3.22 5.86 22.53
CA GLN A 295 -3.13 6.12 23.97
C GLN A 295 -4.08 5.19 24.73
N CYS A 296 -3.55 4.42 25.67
CA CYS A 296 -4.35 3.64 26.61
C CYS A 296 -5.13 4.57 27.55
N ARG A 297 -6.39 4.23 27.80
CA ARG A 297 -7.29 4.98 28.70
C ARG A 297 -7.85 4.11 29.83
N PHE A 298 -7.15 3.01 30.14
CA PHE A 298 -7.50 2.12 31.22
C PHE A 298 -6.46 2.20 32.34
N ASP A 299 -6.92 2.41 33.57
CA ASP A 299 -6.08 2.38 34.79
C ASP A 299 -6.00 0.96 35.36
N THR A 300 -6.04 -0.07 34.52
CA THR A 300 -6.05 -1.49 34.89
C THR A 300 -4.79 -2.19 34.41
N PRO A 301 -4.45 -3.38 34.96
CA PRO A 301 -3.36 -4.18 34.40
C PRO A 301 -3.52 -4.43 32.89
N LEU A 302 -2.42 -4.63 32.19
CA LEU A 302 -2.40 -5.14 30.84
C LEU A 302 -2.33 -6.67 30.85
N VAL A 303 -3.14 -7.34 30.04
CA VAL A 303 -3.01 -8.76 29.74
C VAL A 303 -2.56 -8.92 28.28
N LEU A 304 -1.38 -9.47 28.10
CA LEU A 304 -0.87 -9.89 26.78
C LEU A 304 -1.44 -11.25 26.43
N LEU A 305 -2.05 -11.36 25.26
CA LEU A 305 -2.67 -12.59 24.73
C LEU A 305 -2.02 -13.02 23.43
N PRO A 306 -2.04 -14.33 23.10
CA PRO A 306 -1.67 -14.80 21.78
C PRO A 306 -2.75 -14.41 20.76
N CYS A 307 -2.38 -14.33 19.48
CA CYS A 307 -3.32 -14.17 18.39
C CYS A 307 -4.27 -15.36 18.23
N SER A 308 -5.22 -15.23 17.32
CA SER A 308 -6.14 -16.31 16.93
C SER A 308 -6.22 -16.41 15.40
N ALA A 309 -6.51 -17.61 14.90
CA ALA A 309 -6.79 -17.83 13.48
C ALA A 309 -8.07 -17.09 13.03
N SER A 310 -9.08 -16.99 13.90
CA SER A 310 -10.29 -16.21 13.63
C SER A 310 -10.04 -14.73 13.92
N LYS A 311 -10.48 -13.86 13.01
CA LYS A 311 -10.41 -12.40 13.16
C LYS A 311 -11.79 -11.79 12.85
N PRO A 312 -12.18 -10.72 13.55
CA PRO A 312 -11.47 -10.12 14.69
C PRO A 312 -11.30 -11.09 15.86
N TYR A 313 -10.33 -10.85 16.72
CA TYR A 313 -10.01 -11.77 17.83
C TYR A 313 -11.19 -12.02 18.77
N SER A 314 -12.00 -11.00 19.03
CA SER A 314 -13.21 -11.10 19.86
C SER A 314 -14.23 -12.14 19.36
N ASP A 315 -14.19 -12.54 18.10
CA ASP A 315 -15.06 -13.56 17.52
C ASP A 315 -14.50 -14.99 17.70
N SER A 316 -13.27 -15.13 18.21
CA SER A 316 -12.66 -16.43 18.43
C SER A 316 -13.10 -17.06 19.76
N GLN A 317 -13.16 -18.41 19.78
CA GLN A 317 -13.50 -19.15 21.00
C GLN A 317 -12.46 -18.95 22.10
N SER A 318 -11.16 -18.94 21.77
CA SER A 318 -10.08 -18.73 22.75
C SER A 318 -10.18 -17.37 23.40
N HIS A 319 -10.33 -16.30 22.62
CA HIS A 319 -10.47 -14.95 23.16
C HIS A 319 -11.77 -14.75 23.96
N SER A 320 -12.84 -15.45 23.62
CA SER A 320 -14.05 -15.47 24.46
C SER A 320 -13.75 -16.06 25.84
N GLN A 321 -13.00 -17.17 25.92
CA GLN A 321 -12.59 -17.77 27.22
C GLN A 321 -11.67 -16.84 28.00
N PHE A 322 -10.70 -16.17 27.35
CA PHE A 322 -9.85 -15.18 27.98
C PHE A 322 -10.65 -14.00 28.54
N GLN A 323 -11.59 -13.46 27.77
CA GLN A 323 -12.45 -12.35 28.21
C GLN A 323 -13.33 -12.75 29.39
N ASP A 324 -13.83 -13.99 29.43
CA ASP A 324 -14.59 -14.51 30.58
C ASP A 324 -13.72 -14.59 31.85
N ALA A 325 -12.47 -15.06 31.74
CA ALA A 325 -11.52 -15.11 32.84
C ALA A 325 -11.12 -13.71 33.33
N ILE A 326 -10.83 -12.79 32.41
CA ILE A 326 -10.46 -11.37 32.69
C ILE A 326 -11.62 -10.60 33.29
N ASN A 327 -12.84 -10.81 32.79
CA ASN A 327 -14.08 -10.27 33.32
C ASN A 327 -14.05 -8.75 33.56
N PHE A 328 -13.60 -7.99 32.55
CA PHE A 328 -13.46 -6.52 32.58
C PHE A 328 -12.50 -5.96 33.65
N ARG A 329 -11.50 -6.73 34.09
CA ARG A 329 -10.52 -6.31 35.12
C ARG A 329 -9.17 -5.91 34.58
N ALA A 330 -8.93 -6.09 33.30
CA ALA A 330 -7.69 -5.74 32.65
C ALA A 330 -7.91 -5.24 31.23
N HIS A 331 -7.03 -4.36 30.77
CA HIS A 331 -6.89 -4.05 29.36
C HIS A 331 -6.24 -5.22 28.63
N VAL A 332 -6.53 -5.40 27.36
CA VAL A 332 -6.03 -6.54 26.56
C VAL A 332 -5.30 -6.05 25.33
N ALA A 333 -4.13 -6.62 25.08
CA ALA A 333 -3.43 -6.50 23.81
C ALA A 333 -3.01 -7.89 23.29
N SER A 334 -3.23 -8.14 22.00
CA SER A 334 -2.82 -9.38 21.37
C SER A 334 -1.48 -9.20 20.67
N MET A 335 -0.56 -10.16 20.86
CA MET A 335 0.71 -10.21 20.14
C MET A 335 0.61 -11.14 18.95
N THR A 336 1.15 -10.74 17.81
CA THR A 336 1.08 -11.51 16.58
C THR A 336 2.14 -11.10 15.55
N SER A 337 2.68 -12.06 14.80
CA SER A 337 3.33 -11.80 13.52
C SER A 337 2.28 -11.89 12.40
N PRO A 338 2.27 -10.95 11.43
CA PRO A 338 3.26 -9.88 11.22
C PRO A 338 2.87 -8.51 11.84
N ILE A 339 1.76 -8.39 12.56
CA ILE A 339 1.17 -7.10 12.94
C ILE A 339 1.89 -6.41 14.12
N GLY A 340 2.51 -7.18 15.02
CA GLY A 340 3.11 -6.67 16.26
C GLY A 340 2.17 -6.77 17.45
N VAL A 341 1.72 -5.64 17.99
CA VAL A 341 0.82 -5.54 19.14
C VAL A 341 -0.51 -4.93 18.73
N VAL A 342 -1.61 -5.60 19.05
CA VAL A 342 -2.96 -5.16 18.71
C VAL A 342 -3.77 -4.92 19.99
N PRO A 343 -3.92 -3.66 20.43
CA PRO A 343 -4.84 -3.31 21.52
C PRO A 343 -6.30 -3.70 21.16
N GLN A 344 -7.08 -4.10 22.15
CA GLN A 344 -8.46 -4.56 21.94
C GLN A 344 -9.36 -3.53 21.21
N GLU A 345 -9.07 -2.23 21.34
CA GLU A 345 -9.78 -1.14 20.67
C GLU A 345 -9.54 -1.13 19.17
N LEU A 346 -8.39 -1.62 18.72
CA LEU A 346 -7.93 -1.60 17.33
C LEU A 346 -8.02 -2.96 16.63
N GLU A 347 -8.64 -3.97 17.25
CA GLU A 347 -8.75 -5.32 16.65
C GLU A 347 -9.47 -5.35 15.29
N LEU A 348 -10.34 -4.37 15.02
CA LEU A 348 -11.01 -4.20 13.72
C LEU A 348 -10.26 -3.29 12.77
N THR A 349 -9.25 -2.57 13.24
CA THR A 349 -8.52 -1.60 12.41
C THR A 349 -7.61 -2.33 11.43
N TYR A 350 -7.73 -1.97 10.15
CA TYR A 350 -6.86 -2.54 9.11
C TYR A 350 -5.37 -2.25 9.43
N PRO A 351 -4.47 -3.23 9.31
CA PRO A 351 -4.63 -4.60 8.81
C PRO A 351 -4.94 -5.65 9.89
N ALA A 352 -5.17 -5.31 11.16
CA ALA A 352 -5.26 -6.25 12.28
C ALA A 352 -6.35 -7.33 12.13
N GLN A 353 -7.41 -7.07 11.35
CA GLN A 353 -8.42 -8.08 11.01
C GLN A 353 -8.30 -8.63 9.58
N HIS A 354 -7.30 -8.19 8.79
CA HIS A 354 -7.19 -8.50 7.36
C HIS A 354 -5.83 -9.14 7.02
N TYR A 355 -5.41 -10.13 7.79
CA TYR A 355 -4.22 -10.91 7.48
C TYR A 355 -4.43 -12.38 7.79
N ASP A 356 -3.74 -13.23 7.03
CA ASP A 356 -3.56 -14.64 7.32
C ASP A 356 -2.06 -14.93 7.40
N SER A 357 -1.64 -15.64 8.43
CA SER A 357 -0.23 -15.94 8.68
C SER A 357 0.03 -17.42 8.78
N VAL A 358 1.22 -17.85 8.36
CA VAL A 358 1.67 -19.23 8.50
C VAL A 358 1.95 -19.52 9.98
N VAL A 359 1.16 -20.43 10.56
CA VAL A 359 1.32 -20.86 11.96
C VAL A 359 2.11 -22.16 12.01
N THR A 360 3.39 -22.08 12.40
CA THR A 360 4.28 -23.24 12.52
C THR A 360 4.55 -23.64 13.97
N GLY A 361 4.08 -22.86 14.96
CA GLY A 361 4.45 -22.99 16.36
C GLY A 361 5.92 -22.61 16.64
N ARG A 362 6.55 -21.88 15.70
CA ARG A 362 7.92 -21.38 15.82
C ARG A 362 8.03 -20.01 15.16
N TRP A 363 8.56 -19.06 15.89
CA TRP A 363 8.85 -17.72 15.41
C TRP A 363 10.28 -17.65 14.88
N SER A 364 10.48 -16.98 13.76
CA SER A 364 11.83 -16.63 13.30
C SER A 364 12.44 -15.56 14.20
N ALA A 365 13.76 -15.43 14.20
CA ALA A 365 14.44 -14.40 14.99
C ALA A 365 13.98 -12.98 14.60
N THR A 366 13.68 -12.76 13.31
CA THR A 366 13.19 -11.46 12.79
C THR A 366 11.79 -11.15 13.29
N GLU A 367 10.89 -12.16 13.33
CA GLU A 367 9.54 -11.97 13.88
C GLU A 367 9.57 -11.67 15.38
N VAL A 368 10.38 -12.42 16.14
CA VAL A 368 10.57 -12.18 17.58
C VAL A 368 11.08 -10.76 17.83
N GLU A 369 12.09 -10.31 17.06
CA GLU A 369 12.65 -8.97 17.17
C GLU A 369 11.60 -7.91 16.87
N PHE A 370 10.92 -8.03 15.73
CA PHE A 370 9.90 -7.06 15.31
C PHE A 370 8.78 -6.91 16.35
N VAL A 371 8.22 -8.04 16.84
CA VAL A 371 7.13 -7.97 17.82
C VAL A 371 7.63 -7.47 19.18
N ALA A 372 8.87 -7.78 19.56
CA ALA A 372 9.49 -7.26 20.78
C ALA A 372 9.72 -5.74 20.68
N ASP A 373 10.21 -5.24 19.54
CA ASP A 373 10.40 -3.79 19.33
C ASP A 373 9.08 -3.02 19.41
N VAL A 374 8.01 -3.56 18.80
CA VAL A 374 6.68 -2.96 18.87
C VAL A 374 6.11 -3.02 20.31
N LEU A 375 6.30 -4.14 21.02
CA LEU A 375 5.81 -4.28 22.40
C LEU A 375 6.56 -3.35 23.36
N GLU A 376 7.88 -3.26 23.24
CA GLU A 376 8.70 -2.34 24.02
C GLU A 376 8.21 -0.89 23.83
N SER A 377 8.16 -0.41 22.59
CA SER A 377 7.70 0.95 22.27
C SER A 377 6.25 1.21 22.72
N TYR A 378 5.39 0.19 22.62
CA TYR A 378 4.01 0.26 23.09
C TYR A 378 3.93 0.43 24.63
N LEU A 379 4.76 -0.30 25.37
CA LEU A 379 4.81 -0.21 26.84
C LEU A 379 5.47 1.10 27.31
N GLU A 380 6.47 1.61 26.58
CA GLU A 380 7.05 2.94 26.88
C GLU A 380 6.06 4.08 26.66
N ALA A 381 5.17 3.95 25.68
CA ALA A 381 4.16 4.97 25.36
C ALA A 381 2.92 4.91 26.27
N ASN A 382 2.70 3.80 27.02
CA ASN A 382 1.47 3.57 27.78
C ASN A 382 1.77 3.03 29.18
N ASP A 383 1.39 3.77 30.21
CA ASP A 383 1.56 3.37 31.60
C ASP A 383 0.58 2.28 32.03
N TYR A 384 1.11 1.16 32.53
CA TYR A 384 0.32 0.09 33.13
C TYR A 384 0.81 -0.21 34.55
N PRO A 385 -0.09 -0.43 35.52
CA PRO A 385 0.32 -0.75 36.89
C PRO A 385 1.09 -2.08 36.98
N ARG A 386 0.83 -2.99 36.07
CA ARG A 386 1.53 -4.27 35.88
C ARG A 386 1.16 -4.93 34.56
N VAL A 387 2.02 -5.81 34.06
CA VAL A 387 1.83 -6.57 32.81
C VAL A 387 1.71 -8.06 33.14
N ILE A 388 0.64 -8.69 32.64
CA ILE A 388 0.36 -10.12 32.80
C ILE A 388 0.49 -10.79 31.43
N ALA A 389 1.37 -11.76 31.33
CA ALA A 389 1.58 -12.54 30.10
C ALA A 389 0.80 -13.86 30.17
N HIS A 390 -0.35 -13.90 29.48
CA HIS A 390 -1.15 -15.11 29.31
C HIS A 390 -0.94 -15.70 27.92
N ILE A 391 0.27 -16.21 27.69
CA ILE A 391 0.81 -16.59 26.38
C ILE A 391 1.39 -18.02 26.42
N PRO A 392 1.39 -18.75 25.29
CA PRO A 392 2.06 -20.04 25.19
C PRO A 392 3.59 -19.88 25.17
N GLU A 393 4.31 -21.00 25.36
CA GLU A 393 5.78 -21.04 25.46
C GLU A 393 6.48 -20.41 24.25
N ASP A 394 5.97 -20.60 23.05
CA ASP A 394 6.55 -20.07 21.81
C ASP A 394 6.54 -18.53 21.71
N TYR A 395 5.74 -17.83 22.54
CA TYR A 395 5.75 -16.36 22.65
C TYR A 395 6.71 -15.82 23.70
N GLN A 396 7.24 -16.67 24.60
CA GLN A 396 8.05 -16.22 25.74
C GLN A 396 9.34 -15.51 25.30
N ALA A 397 9.94 -15.93 24.19
CA ALA A 397 11.13 -15.27 23.66
C ALA A 397 10.92 -13.77 23.35
N ILE A 398 9.68 -13.35 23.07
CA ILE A 398 9.31 -11.95 22.85
C ILE A 398 9.28 -11.20 24.19
N THR A 399 8.53 -11.74 25.15
CA THR A 399 8.34 -11.10 26.46
C THR A 399 9.62 -11.08 27.28
N GLU A 400 10.43 -12.14 27.31
CA GLU A 400 11.73 -12.18 27.97
C GLU A 400 12.68 -11.10 27.45
N ARG A 401 12.67 -10.85 26.14
CA ARG A 401 13.49 -9.81 25.52
C ARG A 401 13.04 -8.42 25.93
N VAL A 402 11.73 -8.18 26.02
CA VAL A 402 11.18 -6.89 26.46
C VAL A 402 11.42 -6.68 27.96
N GLU A 403 11.25 -7.71 28.79
CA GLU A 403 11.60 -7.66 30.23
C GLU A 403 13.07 -7.27 30.45
N GLU A 404 14.00 -7.87 29.67
CA GLU A 404 15.43 -7.55 29.74
C GLU A 404 15.70 -6.07 29.38
N ARG A 405 15.04 -5.57 28.31
CA ARG A 405 15.23 -4.20 27.81
C ARG A 405 14.65 -3.13 28.75
N LEU A 406 13.44 -3.35 29.24
CA LEU A 406 12.76 -2.40 30.15
C LEU A 406 13.21 -2.53 31.60
N GLY A 407 13.86 -3.65 31.97
CA GLY A 407 14.21 -3.96 33.37
C GLY A 407 12.97 -4.25 34.23
N GLU A 408 11.90 -4.70 33.62
CA GLU A 408 10.63 -5.04 34.27
C GLU A 408 10.42 -6.56 34.31
N THR A 409 9.45 -7.02 35.09
CA THR A 409 9.10 -8.44 35.18
C THR A 409 7.61 -8.61 34.96
N PHE A 410 7.23 -9.48 34.05
CA PHE A 410 5.83 -9.81 33.76
C PHE A 410 5.34 -10.98 34.61
N GLU A 411 4.02 -11.05 34.81
CA GLU A 411 3.38 -12.13 35.55
C GLU A 411 2.86 -13.19 34.57
N TYR A 412 3.44 -14.39 34.59
CA TYR A 412 3.04 -15.49 33.71
C TYR A 412 1.94 -16.34 34.34
N THR A 413 0.86 -16.63 33.60
CA THR A 413 -0.30 -17.36 34.12
C THR A 413 -0.59 -18.67 33.41
N VAL A 414 0.13 -18.99 32.32
CA VAL A 414 -0.04 -20.23 31.56
C VAL A 414 0.86 -21.32 32.12
N THR A 415 0.30 -22.51 32.40
CA THR A 415 1.06 -23.70 32.84
C THR A 415 1.29 -24.72 31.75
N ASP A 416 0.38 -24.86 30.80
CA ASP A 416 0.48 -25.80 29.67
C ASP A 416 0.05 -25.11 28.37
N HIS A 417 -1.25 -24.84 28.24
CA HIS A 417 -1.79 -24.13 27.10
C HIS A 417 -2.72 -23.01 27.58
N PRO A 418 -2.78 -21.83 26.91
CA PRO A 418 -3.55 -20.67 27.38
C PRO A 418 -5.04 -20.94 27.64
N THR A 419 -5.65 -21.91 26.92
CA THR A 419 -7.09 -22.22 27.04
C THR A 419 -7.40 -23.37 27.99
N THR A 420 -6.42 -23.92 28.72
CA THR A 420 -6.70 -24.92 29.73
C THR A 420 -7.41 -24.32 30.94
N ASP A 421 -8.26 -25.11 31.61
CA ASP A 421 -9.00 -24.64 32.79
C ASP A 421 -8.03 -24.09 33.87
N GLU A 422 -6.90 -24.77 34.12
CA GLU A 422 -5.89 -24.36 35.07
C GLU A 422 -5.27 -23.00 34.72
N SER A 423 -4.89 -22.78 33.44
CA SER A 423 -4.33 -21.51 32.99
C SER A 423 -5.36 -20.36 33.08
N LEU A 424 -6.62 -20.62 32.72
CA LEU A 424 -7.70 -19.65 32.86
C LEU A 424 -8.03 -19.32 34.32
N GLU A 425 -8.01 -20.32 35.21
CA GLU A 425 -8.17 -20.12 36.66
C GLU A 425 -7.01 -19.29 37.24
N ASN A 426 -5.76 -19.54 36.82
CA ASN A 426 -4.60 -18.75 37.19
C ASN A 426 -4.74 -17.28 36.75
N LEU A 427 -5.17 -17.04 35.49
CA LEU A 427 -5.44 -15.69 34.99
C LEU A 427 -6.50 -14.97 35.83
N ALA A 428 -7.62 -15.65 36.08
CA ALA A 428 -8.72 -15.10 36.88
C ALA A 428 -8.29 -14.81 38.34
N ALA A 429 -7.47 -15.69 38.94
CA ALA A 429 -6.93 -15.52 40.29
C ALA A 429 -5.94 -14.35 40.40
N THR A 430 -5.07 -14.20 39.41
CA THR A 430 -4.10 -13.08 39.30
C THR A 430 -4.82 -11.72 39.21
N LEU A 431 -5.98 -11.67 38.57
CA LEU A 431 -6.83 -10.48 38.46
C LEU A 431 -7.86 -10.33 39.59
N ALA A 432 -7.86 -11.24 40.57
CA ALA A 432 -8.80 -11.17 41.67
C ALA A 432 -8.56 -9.92 42.51
N GLY A 433 -9.62 -9.10 42.67
CA GLY A 433 -9.51 -7.83 43.43
C GLY A 433 -9.30 -6.60 42.58
N GLU A 434 -8.89 -6.73 41.33
CA GLU A 434 -8.79 -5.59 40.41
C GLU A 434 -10.18 -4.98 40.15
N PRO A 435 -10.26 -3.63 40.02
CA PRO A 435 -11.52 -2.97 39.66
C PRO A 435 -11.97 -3.34 38.26
N LYS A 436 -13.28 -3.38 38.07
CA LYS A 436 -13.87 -3.62 36.76
C LYS A 436 -14.18 -2.32 36.06
N TYR A 437 -13.75 -2.19 34.80
CA TYR A 437 -14.26 -1.13 33.95
C TYR A 437 -15.66 -1.49 33.38
N ARG A 438 -16.36 -0.48 32.91
CA ARG A 438 -17.72 -0.67 32.36
C ARG A 438 -17.67 -0.92 30.87
N LYS A 439 -18.62 -1.72 30.35
CA LYS A 439 -18.78 -1.95 28.91
C LYS A 439 -18.90 -0.64 28.11
N ARG A 440 -19.58 0.37 28.66
CA ARG A 440 -19.70 1.68 28.05
C ARG A 440 -18.34 2.39 27.94
N GLU A 441 -17.53 2.30 28.97
CA GLU A 441 -16.17 2.85 28.99
C GLU A 441 -15.31 2.23 27.88
N ARG A 442 -15.35 0.89 27.71
CA ARG A 442 -14.68 0.22 26.58
C ARG A 442 -15.15 0.76 25.23
N GLN A 443 -16.45 1.03 25.04
CA GLN A 443 -16.95 1.58 23.78
C GLN A 443 -16.48 3.03 23.53
N HIS A 444 -16.41 3.86 24.58
CA HIS A 444 -15.88 5.22 24.47
C HIS A 444 -14.39 5.19 24.14
N ASN A 445 -13.62 4.34 24.83
CA ASN A 445 -12.19 4.19 24.60
C ASN A 445 -11.90 3.67 23.20
N ALA A 446 -12.72 2.75 22.66
CA ALA A 446 -12.59 2.28 21.27
C ALA A 446 -12.74 3.42 20.25
N ILE A 447 -13.75 4.29 20.37
CA ILE A 447 -13.92 5.44 19.47
C ILE A 447 -12.71 6.39 19.55
N ARG A 448 -12.26 6.70 20.80
CA ARG A 448 -11.13 7.61 21.02
C ARG A 448 -9.81 7.02 20.53
N ALA A 449 -9.56 5.75 20.80
CA ALA A 449 -8.36 5.05 20.33
C ALA A 449 -8.28 4.98 18.80
N ILE A 450 -9.40 4.69 18.13
CA ILE A 450 -9.47 4.71 16.67
C ILE A 450 -9.23 6.14 16.14
N ALA A 451 -9.75 7.17 16.83
CA ALA A 451 -9.51 8.56 16.45
C ALA A 451 -8.02 8.94 16.56
N ASP A 452 -7.35 8.57 17.67
CA ASP A 452 -5.91 8.77 17.81
C ASP A 452 -5.13 8.06 16.70
N TYR A 453 -5.41 6.80 16.47
CA TYR A 453 -4.78 6.01 15.41
C TYR A 453 -4.97 6.64 14.03
N GLN A 454 -6.18 7.10 13.72
CA GLN A 454 -6.57 7.58 12.39
C GLN A 454 -6.16 9.03 12.13
N PHE A 455 -6.42 9.93 13.07
CA PHE A 455 -6.25 11.38 12.88
C PHE A 455 -4.95 11.93 13.50
N GLY A 456 -4.40 11.24 14.49
CA GLY A 456 -3.18 11.65 15.20
C GLY A 456 -3.33 11.60 16.71
N ALA A 457 -2.20 11.56 17.42
CA ALA A 457 -2.19 11.52 18.89
C ALA A 457 -3.04 12.64 19.50
N GLY A 458 -3.88 12.30 20.48
CA GLY A 458 -4.79 13.24 21.15
C GLY A 458 -6.10 13.54 20.41
N ALA A 459 -6.31 13.03 19.19
CA ALA A 459 -7.54 13.25 18.42
C ALA A 459 -8.78 12.70 19.15
N GLY A 460 -8.62 11.62 19.90
CA GLY A 460 -9.69 11.02 20.68
C GLY A 460 -10.30 11.97 21.71
N GLU A 461 -9.50 12.78 22.38
CA GLU A 461 -9.99 13.79 23.31
C GLU A 461 -10.41 15.08 22.59
N ALA A 462 -9.65 15.51 21.58
CA ALA A 462 -9.89 16.76 20.89
C ALA A 462 -11.22 16.79 20.11
N ILE A 463 -11.58 15.67 19.48
CA ILE A 463 -12.80 15.56 18.64
C ILE A 463 -13.98 14.99 19.44
N PHE A 464 -13.72 14.13 20.43
CA PHE A 464 -14.72 13.34 21.15
C PHE A 464 -14.67 13.55 22.67
N ASP A 465 -14.54 14.80 23.14
CA ASP A 465 -14.48 15.18 24.55
C ASP A 465 -15.77 14.82 25.31
N ASP A 466 -16.94 15.17 24.76
CA ASP A 466 -18.28 14.96 25.31
C ASP A 466 -18.98 13.73 24.73
N LEU A 467 -18.23 12.66 24.47
CA LEU A 467 -18.67 11.48 23.72
C LEU A 467 -19.83 10.73 24.37
N GLN A 468 -20.88 10.51 23.61
CA GLN A 468 -21.90 9.48 23.84
C GLN A 468 -21.79 8.43 22.72
N VAL A 469 -21.79 7.15 23.11
CA VAL A 469 -21.76 6.06 22.12
C VAL A 469 -23.12 5.39 22.06
N GLU A 470 -23.67 5.34 20.86
CA GLU A 470 -24.93 4.66 20.55
C GLU A 470 -24.62 3.41 19.71
N SER A 471 -25.49 2.41 19.80
CA SER A 471 -25.35 1.13 19.11
C SER A 471 -24.37 0.16 19.79
N PHE A 472 -24.15 -0.99 19.18
CA PHE A 472 -23.31 -2.05 19.70
C PHE A 472 -22.13 -2.30 18.77
N HIS A 473 -20.97 -2.62 19.38
CA HIS A 473 -19.81 -3.08 18.63
C HIS A 473 -20.23 -4.21 17.65
N PRO A 474 -19.76 -4.20 16.38
CA PRO A 474 -18.80 -3.26 15.81
C PRO A 474 -19.41 -1.99 15.16
N LYS A 475 -20.71 -1.78 15.22
CA LYS A 475 -21.39 -0.62 14.58
C LYS A 475 -21.57 0.54 15.54
N LEU A 476 -20.47 1.08 16.07
CA LEU A 476 -20.50 2.19 17.01
C LEU A 476 -20.79 3.52 16.29
N ARG A 477 -21.64 4.35 16.93
CA ARG A 477 -21.91 5.73 16.50
C ARG A 477 -21.51 6.69 17.62
N ALA A 478 -20.63 7.61 17.30
CA ALA A 478 -20.19 8.67 18.18
C ALA A 478 -21.12 9.86 18.07
N LYS A 479 -21.66 10.33 19.20
CA LYS A 479 -22.52 11.50 19.30
C LYS A 479 -21.99 12.45 20.36
N ALA A 480 -22.24 13.74 20.18
CA ALA A 480 -22.07 14.76 21.21
C ALA A 480 -23.19 14.68 22.26
N ASP A 481 -23.02 15.33 23.41
CA ASP A 481 -24.04 15.38 24.48
C ASP A 481 -25.37 16.00 24.02
N ASN A 482 -25.35 16.87 23.02
CA ASN A 482 -26.56 17.45 22.41
C ASN A 482 -27.30 16.45 21.48
N GLY A 483 -26.78 15.23 21.29
CA GLY A 483 -27.33 14.19 20.44
C GLY A 483 -26.91 14.25 18.96
N GLU A 484 -26.11 15.24 18.56
CA GLU A 484 -25.60 15.37 17.20
C GLU A 484 -24.56 14.27 16.90
N GLN A 485 -24.70 13.58 15.77
CA GLN A 485 -23.74 12.55 15.38
C GLN A 485 -22.45 13.18 14.88
N LEU A 486 -21.31 12.75 15.46
CA LEU A 486 -19.97 13.20 15.09
C LEU A 486 -19.32 12.26 14.08
N ALA A 487 -19.44 10.94 14.35
CA ALA A 487 -18.84 9.91 13.51
C ALA A 487 -19.63 8.59 13.58
N ALA A 488 -19.32 7.72 12.63
CA ALA A 488 -19.71 6.31 12.68
C ALA A 488 -18.50 5.43 12.37
N MET A 489 -18.35 4.35 13.13
CA MET A 489 -17.35 3.33 12.84
C MET A 489 -17.73 2.55 11.57
N VAL A 490 -16.77 2.37 10.68
CA VAL A 490 -16.87 1.50 9.50
C VAL A 490 -16.28 0.13 9.87
N PRO A 491 -17.11 -0.88 10.19
CA PRO A 491 -16.62 -2.15 10.78
C PRO A 491 -15.70 -2.93 9.86
N GLU A 492 -15.86 -2.76 8.55
CA GLU A 492 -15.05 -3.44 7.53
C GLU A 492 -13.56 -3.10 7.65
N TYR A 493 -13.23 -1.89 8.11
CA TYR A 493 -11.85 -1.40 8.21
C TYR A 493 -11.46 -0.92 9.60
N GLY A 494 -12.40 -0.87 10.54
CA GLY A 494 -12.18 -0.36 11.89
C GLY A 494 -11.75 1.09 11.95
N VAL A 495 -12.27 1.94 11.05
CA VAL A 495 -11.99 3.39 10.98
C VAL A 495 -13.26 4.21 11.21
N LEU A 496 -13.09 5.47 11.56
CA LEU A 496 -14.19 6.42 11.74
C LEU A 496 -14.48 7.19 10.45
N SER A 497 -15.75 7.33 10.15
CA SER A 497 -16.30 8.17 9.10
C SER A 497 -16.97 9.38 9.75
N LEU A 498 -16.45 10.59 9.51
CA LEU A 498 -16.94 11.82 10.13
C LEU A 498 -18.22 12.35 9.45
N THR A 499 -19.08 12.99 10.24
CA THR A 499 -20.11 13.92 9.76
C THR A 499 -19.53 15.32 9.64
N LEU A 500 -20.31 16.29 9.13
CA LEU A 500 -19.89 17.71 9.15
C LEU A 500 -19.65 18.23 10.56
N ALA A 501 -20.41 17.77 11.56
CA ALA A 501 -20.22 18.17 12.95
C ALA A 501 -18.87 17.64 13.49
N GLY A 502 -18.54 16.38 13.21
CA GLY A 502 -17.24 15.81 13.58
C GLY A 502 -16.08 16.49 12.84
N ALA A 503 -16.24 16.76 11.53
CA ALA A 503 -15.24 17.47 10.74
C ALA A 503 -14.97 18.89 11.26
N ARG A 504 -16.01 19.63 11.69
CA ARG A 504 -15.84 20.96 12.30
C ARG A 504 -15.04 20.89 13.61
N ARG A 505 -15.32 19.91 14.47
CA ARG A 505 -14.52 19.70 15.69
C ARG A 505 -13.06 19.40 15.39
N TRP A 506 -12.80 18.60 14.35
CA TRP A 506 -11.44 18.33 13.90
C TRP A 506 -10.74 19.59 13.39
N ILE A 507 -11.42 20.40 12.56
CA ILE A 507 -10.91 21.69 12.08
C ILE A 507 -10.58 22.66 13.22
N ASP A 508 -11.44 22.68 14.24
CA ASP A 508 -11.34 23.61 15.39
C ASP A 508 -10.35 23.11 16.46
N SER A 509 -9.84 21.89 16.34
CA SER A 509 -8.87 21.30 17.28
C SER A 509 -7.42 21.61 16.90
N ASP A 510 -6.49 21.32 17.83
CA ASP A 510 -5.04 21.41 17.60
C ASP A 510 -4.48 20.21 16.80
N VAL A 511 -5.31 19.20 16.49
CA VAL A 511 -4.91 18.02 15.71
C VAL A 511 -4.82 18.40 14.23
N PRO A 512 -3.71 18.07 13.53
CA PRO A 512 -3.54 18.37 12.12
C PRO A 512 -4.70 17.85 11.28
N THR A 513 -5.39 18.76 10.58
CA THR A 513 -6.53 18.42 9.73
C THR A 513 -6.08 18.20 8.30
N LYS A 514 -6.43 17.07 7.71
CA LYS A 514 -6.17 16.79 6.29
C LYS A 514 -7.12 17.60 5.42
N ARG A 515 -6.62 18.71 4.89
CA ARG A 515 -7.39 19.70 4.13
C ARG A 515 -7.12 19.63 2.64
N VAL A 516 -8.17 19.86 1.87
CA VAL A 516 -8.13 20.02 0.41
C VAL A 516 -8.83 21.33 0.09
N GLU A 517 -8.12 22.24 -0.56
CA GLU A 517 -8.68 23.50 -1.04
C GLU A 517 -9.31 23.29 -2.43
N ILE A 518 -10.58 23.66 -2.58
CA ILE A 518 -11.32 23.52 -3.84
C ILE A 518 -11.74 24.88 -4.40
N ASP A 519 -11.89 24.93 -5.71
CA ASP A 519 -12.38 26.11 -6.42
C ASP A 519 -13.85 26.45 -6.02
N ASP A 520 -14.39 27.53 -6.56
CA ASP A 520 -15.73 28.08 -6.22
C ASP A 520 -16.87 27.22 -6.78
N PHE A 521 -17.09 26.05 -6.16
CA PHE A 521 -18.21 25.17 -6.45
C PHE A 521 -18.69 24.40 -5.21
N VAL A 522 -19.89 23.85 -5.28
CA VAL A 522 -20.44 22.93 -4.26
C VAL A 522 -20.32 21.49 -4.79
N PRO A 523 -19.53 20.62 -4.14
CA PRO A 523 -19.36 19.26 -4.63
C PRO A 523 -20.63 18.41 -4.47
N HIS A 524 -20.92 17.59 -5.49
CA HIS A 524 -22.05 16.67 -5.50
C HIS A 524 -21.57 15.24 -5.77
N GLY A 525 -21.47 14.42 -4.70
CA GLY A 525 -21.08 13.02 -4.76
C GLY A 525 -19.57 12.79 -4.88
N SER A 526 -18.84 13.57 -5.66
CA SER A 526 -17.38 13.47 -5.80
C SER A 526 -16.73 14.82 -6.05
N VAL A 527 -15.41 14.89 -5.80
CA VAL A 527 -14.53 15.98 -6.25
C VAL A 527 -13.57 15.40 -7.27
N LEU A 528 -13.45 16.08 -8.42
CA LEU A 528 -12.49 15.75 -9.47
C LEU A 528 -11.20 16.53 -9.27
N ALA A 529 -10.06 15.97 -9.64
CA ALA A 529 -8.74 16.59 -9.50
C ALA A 529 -8.66 18.01 -10.12
N PRO A 530 -9.23 18.30 -11.32
CA PRO A 530 -9.21 19.66 -11.87
C PRO A 530 -9.90 20.75 -11.02
N GLY A 531 -10.70 20.35 -10.05
CA GLY A 531 -11.38 21.28 -9.13
C GLY A 531 -10.61 21.52 -7.83
N ILE A 532 -9.42 20.97 -7.68
CA ILE A 532 -8.58 21.12 -6.50
C ILE A 532 -7.53 22.20 -6.77
N LEU A 533 -7.38 23.12 -5.82
CA LEU A 533 -6.37 24.18 -5.85
C LEU A 533 -5.12 23.81 -5.07
N ASP A 534 -5.30 23.11 -3.93
CA ASP A 534 -4.22 22.63 -3.08
C ASP A 534 -4.70 21.45 -2.21
N ALA A 535 -3.77 20.59 -1.78
CA ALA A 535 -4.07 19.45 -0.91
C ALA A 535 -2.90 19.17 0.04
N ASP A 536 -3.23 18.85 1.30
CA ASP A 536 -2.23 18.47 2.30
C ASP A 536 -1.43 17.24 1.85
N GLU A 537 -0.12 17.35 1.83
CA GLU A 537 0.80 16.28 1.39
C GLU A 537 0.70 14.99 2.21
N SER A 538 0.20 15.08 3.46
CA SER A 538 0.02 13.92 4.34
C SER A 538 -1.20 13.07 4.00
N ILE A 539 -2.05 13.50 3.08
CA ILE A 539 -3.24 12.74 2.65
C ILE A 539 -2.80 11.46 1.92
N ARG A 540 -3.42 10.34 2.29
CA ARG A 540 -3.26 9.03 1.64
C ARG A 540 -4.60 8.54 1.12
N VAL A 541 -4.59 7.69 0.12
CA VAL A 541 -5.80 7.02 -0.37
C VAL A 541 -6.50 6.30 0.78
N GLY A 542 -7.79 6.57 0.95
CA GLY A 542 -8.58 6.04 2.05
C GLY A 542 -8.68 6.95 3.28
N ASP A 543 -7.93 8.05 3.33
CA ASP A 543 -8.06 9.03 4.41
C ASP A 543 -9.43 9.71 4.42
N GLU A 544 -9.83 10.07 5.61
CA GLU A 544 -10.88 11.06 5.85
C GLU A 544 -10.31 12.45 5.57
N VAL A 545 -10.97 13.22 4.72
CA VAL A 545 -10.49 14.54 4.29
C VAL A 545 -11.58 15.60 4.36
N VAL A 546 -11.17 16.83 4.63
CA VAL A 546 -12.04 18.02 4.66
C VAL A 546 -11.77 18.86 3.43
N PHE A 547 -12.84 19.19 2.70
CA PHE A 547 -12.81 20.06 1.53
C PHE A 547 -13.31 21.43 1.90
N GLU A 548 -12.51 22.45 1.64
CA GLU A 548 -12.83 23.84 1.91
C GLU A 548 -12.76 24.67 0.62
N GLY A 549 -13.84 25.35 0.30
CA GLY A 549 -13.93 26.28 -0.81
C GLY A 549 -14.74 27.51 -0.43
N PRO A 550 -14.76 28.55 -1.28
CA PRO A 550 -15.54 29.77 -1.04
C PRO A 550 -17.02 29.49 -0.78
N SER A 551 -17.61 28.57 -1.54
CA SER A 551 -19.05 28.26 -1.51
C SER A 551 -19.40 27.00 -0.72
N ALA A 552 -18.44 26.19 -0.25
CA ALA A 552 -18.73 24.92 0.40
C ALA A 552 -17.74 24.50 1.48
N LEU A 553 -18.24 23.72 2.45
CA LEU A 553 -17.47 22.87 3.34
C LEU A 553 -17.98 21.43 3.15
N ALA A 554 -17.09 20.49 2.89
CA ALA A 554 -17.45 19.09 2.72
C ALA A 554 -16.50 18.13 3.45
N VAL A 555 -16.95 16.90 3.68
CA VAL A 555 -16.14 15.82 4.20
C VAL A 555 -16.34 14.58 3.34
N GLY A 556 -15.25 13.89 3.08
CA GLY A 556 -15.24 12.73 2.20
C GLY A 556 -14.08 11.81 2.46
N ARG A 557 -13.91 10.84 1.55
CA ARG A 557 -12.84 9.87 1.58
C ARG A 557 -11.92 10.05 0.37
N ALA A 558 -10.63 10.16 0.60
CA ALA A 558 -9.64 10.34 -0.45
C ALA A 558 -9.53 9.11 -1.36
N ASN A 559 -9.55 9.32 -2.67
CA ASN A 559 -9.26 8.33 -3.71
C ASN A 559 -7.89 8.56 -4.34
N MET A 560 -7.26 9.70 -4.04
CA MET A 560 -5.89 10.05 -4.42
C MET A 560 -5.11 10.47 -3.17
N SER A 561 -3.79 10.37 -3.19
CA SER A 561 -2.94 11.00 -2.18
C SER A 561 -2.93 12.53 -2.36
N GLY A 562 -2.49 13.30 -1.35
CA GLY A 562 -2.42 14.75 -1.44
C GLY A 562 -1.60 15.25 -2.63
N PRO A 563 -0.38 14.77 -2.84
CA PRO A 563 0.40 15.12 -4.02
C PRO A 563 -0.26 14.75 -5.36
N GLU A 564 -0.99 13.62 -5.42
CA GLU A 564 -1.77 13.28 -6.60
C GLU A 564 -2.95 14.23 -6.81
N MET A 565 -3.65 14.62 -5.74
CA MET A 565 -4.74 15.60 -5.83
C MET A 565 -4.27 16.95 -6.37
N ALA A 566 -3.10 17.42 -5.90
CA ALA A 566 -2.53 18.70 -6.32
C ALA A 566 -1.89 18.66 -7.72
N GLY A 567 -1.36 17.50 -8.12
CA GLY A 567 -0.61 17.37 -9.39
C GLY A 567 -1.38 16.75 -10.55
N SER A 568 -2.55 16.15 -10.31
CA SER A 568 -3.31 15.49 -11.37
C SER A 568 -4.28 16.45 -12.07
N THR A 569 -4.41 16.25 -13.37
CA THR A 569 -5.34 17.02 -14.21
C THR A 569 -6.66 16.26 -14.47
N ARG A 570 -6.75 14.99 -14.03
CA ARG A 570 -7.89 14.09 -14.26
C ARG A 570 -8.12 13.16 -13.08
N GLY A 571 -9.30 12.54 -13.08
CA GLY A 571 -9.69 11.50 -12.14
C GLY A 571 -10.52 12.00 -10.96
N ILE A 572 -11.06 11.03 -10.21
CA ILE A 572 -11.88 11.27 -9.02
C ILE A 572 -10.95 11.34 -7.81
N ALA A 573 -10.77 12.53 -7.26
CA ALA A 573 -9.90 12.76 -6.12
C ALA A 573 -10.52 12.27 -4.79
N SER A 574 -11.86 12.38 -4.66
CA SER A 574 -12.55 11.94 -3.44
C SER A 574 -14.02 11.65 -3.68
N ASP A 575 -14.57 10.74 -2.86
CA ASP A 575 -16.00 10.53 -2.68
C ASP A 575 -16.50 11.38 -1.52
N ILE A 576 -17.45 12.28 -1.79
CA ILE A 576 -18.04 13.20 -0.80
C ILE A 576 -19.25 12.53 -0.13
N ARG A 577 -19.29 12.58 1.21
CA ARG A 577 -20.40 12.05 1.99
C ARG A 577 -21.33 13.13 2.53
N HIS A 578 -20.77 14.22 2.99
CA HIS A 578 -21.53 15.33 3.53
C HIS A 578 -20.99 16.65 3.00
N VAL A 579 -21.89 17.56 2.67
CA VAL A 579 -21.58 18.90 2.19
C VAL A 579 -22.53 19.91 2.81
N THR A 580 -22.05 21.12 3.06
CA THR A 580 -22.86 22.29 3.40
C THR A 580 -22.39 23.48 2.57
N GLU A 581 -23.33 24.24 2.07
CA GLU A 581 -23.05 25.54 1.44
C GLU A 581 -22.63 26.56 2.50
N ARG A 582 -21.72 27.46 2.15
CA ARG A 582 -21.20 28.55 3.01
C ARG A 582 -21.84 29.88 2.63
#